data_b87db21ba78e297326ffc418e05f6385
#
_entry.id   b87db21ba78e297326ffc418e05f6385
#
_cell.length_a   1.000
_cell.length_b   1.000
_cell.length_c   1.000
_cell.angle_alpha   90.00
_cell.angle_beta   90.00
_cell.angle_gamma   90.00
#
_symmetry.space_group_name_H-M   'P 1'
#
loop_
_entity.id
_entity.type
_entity.pdbx_description
1 polymer ?
#
loop_
_entity_poly.entity_id
_entity_poly.type
_entity_poly.pdbx_seq_one_letter_code
_entity_poly.pdbx_strand_id
1 'polypeptide(L)'
;MALLSVLALASFCMGAAPLAVPRDSVATKLDAHLRTYVEKEGFRGAVLVAKDGKVIHRAAYGLADEKGKRPNQVDSQFLIGSLTKSFTAVTVMQLVEAGTLDLQAPLSRYLPKLRADLGNSLTLHLLLKQRSGLPMHLDSLVERESETDVSSAEILRLINTARLSFKPGAKYEYSNLNYHLAALVIEAVTGKSYAQVLQAKTFGPLAMSDSGIERATNVPPKRSFGYAKGLLGVSRDENNVSYALGSGDIYATVDDLYTWAQALFGMKWLSAESRTRLFTGGTRAQGYYGYGFRIQPYQRGPGVQERGVLVRHGGSMDGFLSNLHHYTEDRLTVIVLGNVRPFPIRALTFELKELALGVEPGSRSRAEVDE
;
A
#
# COMPACT_ATOMS: atom_id res chain seq x y z
N MET A 1 7.25 78.83 -7.70
CA MET A 1 6.18 78.00 -7.14
C MET A 1 5.74 77.02 -8.24
N ALA A 2 6.22 75.78 -8.18
CA ALA A 2 5.86 74.73 -9.14
C ALA A 2 5.06 73.65 -8.40
N LEU A 3 3.81 73.46 -8.78
CA LEU A 3 2.95 72.37 -8.31
C LEU A 3 3.34 71.06 -9.02
N LEU A 4 3.76 70.07 -8.27
CA LEU A 4 3.87 68.68 -8.74
C LEU A 4 2.53 67.93 -8.47
N SER A 5 1.92 67.50 -9.56
CA SER A 5 0.73 66.62 -9.53
C SER A 5 1.21 65.17 -9.48
N VAL A 6 0.88 64.45 -8.43
CA VAL A 6 1.14 63.00 -8.29
C VAL A 6 -0.05 62.25 -8.88
N LEU A 7 0.16 61.53 -9.99
CA LEU A 7 -0.80 60.54 -10.52
C LEU A 7 -0.61 59.22 -9.76
N ALA A 8 -1.64 58.80 -9.04
CA ALA A 8 -1.70 57.47 -8.44
C ALA A 8 -2.22 56.47 -9.48
N LEU A 9 -1.36 55.51 -9.91
CA LEU A 9 -1.79 54.36 -10.69
C LEU A 9 -2.42 53.31 -9.73
N ALA A 10 -3.71 53.11 -9.85
CA ALA A 10 -4.40 52.00 -9.22
C ALA A 10 -4.21 50.72 -10.07
N SER A 11 -3.38 49.78 -9.59
CA SER A 11 -3.25 48.46 -10.19
C SER A 11 -4.48 47.60 -9.81
N PHE A 12 -5.34 47.35 -10.79
CA PHE A 12 -6.42 46.39 -10.70
C PHE A 12 -5.81 44.98 -10.82
N CYS A 13 -5.67 44.26 -9.69
CA CYS A 13 -5.46 42.81 -9.71
C CYS A 13 -6.77 42.13 -10.13
N MET A 14 -6.88 41.77 -11.39
CA MET A 14 -7.91 40.84 -11.86
C MET A 14 -7.59 39.45 -11.29
N GLY A 15 -8.27 39.08 -10.22
CA GLY A 15 -8.30 37.69 -9.73
C GLY A 15 -8.90 36.82 -10.82
N ALA A 16 -8.10 35.92 -11.38
CA ALA A 16 -8.59 34.89 -12.29
C ALA A 16 -9.63 34.03 -11.56
N ALA A 17 -10.87 34.05 -12.03
CA ALA A 17 -11.91 33.14 -11.55
C ALA A 17 -11.46 31.72 -11.79
N PRO A 18 -11.67 30.79 -10.82
CA PRO A 18 -11.34 29.39 -11.00
C PRO A 18 -12.10 28.87 -12.24
N LEU A 19 -11.36 28.27 -13.19
CA LEU A 19 -11.93 27.63 -14.36
C LEU A 19 -12.95 26.59 -13.93
N ALA A 20 -14.23 26.79 -14.27
CA ALA A 20 -15.27 25.82 -13.97
C ALA A 20 -14.95 24.51 -14.69
N VAL A 21 -14.78 23.41 -13.91
CA VAL A 21 -14.58 22.07 -14.45
C VAL A 21 -15.83 21.68 -15.23
N PRO A 22 -15.73 21.23 -16.49
CA PRO A 22 -16.90 20.80 -17.27
C PRO A 22 -17.70 19.74 -16.50
N ARG A 23 -19.03 19.85 -16.47
CA ARG A 23 -19.92 18.93 -15.73
C ARG A 23 -19.77 17.45 -16.12
N ASP A 24 -19.27 17.16 -17.31
CA ASP A 24 -19.03 15.81 -17.84
C ASP A 24 -17.57 15.36 -17.76
N SER A 25 -16.71 16.04 -16.97
CA SER A 25 -15.33 15.65 -16.84
C SER A 25 -15.20 14.32 -16.06
N VAL A 26 -14.15 13.55 -16.37
CA VAL A 26 -13.82 12.31 -15.63
C VAL A 26 -13.72 12.60 -14.13
N ALA A 27 -13.12 13.72 -13.74
CA ALA A 27 -13.00 14.12 -12.34
C ALA A 27 -14.36 14.28 -11.65
N THR A 28 -15.33 14.90 -12.33
CA THR A 28 -16.70 15.07 -11.80
C THR A 28 -17.41 13.74 -11.64
N LYS A 29 -17.27 12.83 -12.61
CA LYS A 29 -17.84 11.48 -12.54
C LYS A 29 -17.22 10.65 -11.39
N LEU A 30 -15.90 10.75 -11.20
CA LEU A 30 -15.21 10.09 -10.09
C LEU A 30 -15.72 10.61 -8.73
N ASP A 31 -15.84 11.94 -8.56
CA ASP A 31 -16.35 12.53 -7.31
C ASP A 31 -17.80 12.11 -7.04
N ALA A 32 -18.67 12.21 -8.05
CA ALA A 32 -20.08 11.82 -7.92
C ALA A 32 -20.20 10.34 -7.51
N HIS A 33 -19.42 9.45 -8.12
CA HIS A 33 -19.40 8.03 -7.79
C HIS A 33 -18.92 7.77 -6.36
N LEU A 34 -17.85 8.42 -5.95
CA LEU A 34 -17.31 8.33 -4.57
C LEU A 34 -18.34 8.80 -3.54
N ARG A 35 -19.08 9.88 -3.82
CA ARG A 35 -20.16 10.34 -2.94
C ARG A 35 -21.26 9.29 -2.76
N THR A 36 -21.59 8.52 -3.77
CA THR A 36 -22.55 7.41 -3.61
C THR A 36 -22.06 6.34 -2.65
N TYR A 37 -20.75 6.06 -2.64
CA TYR A 37 -20.14 5.13 -1.68
C TYR A 37 -20.07 5.71 -0.27
N VAL A 38 -19.89 7.03 -0.12
CA VAL A 38 -19.97 7.71 1.18
C VAL A 38 -21.38 7.58 1.76
N GLU A 39 -22.40 7.87 0.94
CA GLU A 39 -23.80 7.90 1.37
C GLU A 39 -24.39 6.51 1.62
N LYS A 40 -24.12 5.55 0.73
CA LYS A 40 -24.73 4.22 0.77
C LYS A 40 -23.93 3.20 1.55
N GLU A 41 -22.60 3.21 1.42
CA GLU A 41 -21.70 2.22 2.00
C GLU A 41 -20.93 2.75 3.20
N GLY A 42 -21.00 4.07 3.46
CA GLY A 42 -20.30 4.71 4.57
C GLY A 42 -18.79 4.79 4.35
N PHE A 43 -18.34 5.02 3.12
CA PHE A 43 -16.92 5.18 2.83
C PHE A 43 -16.31 6.30 3.67
N ARG A 44 -15.17 6.00 4.29
CA ARG A 44 -14.32 6.96 5.01
C ARG A 44 -12.89 6.72 4.61
N GLY A 45 -12.19 7.76 4.15
CA GLY A 45 -10.82 7.58 3.68
C GLY A 45 -10.36 8.65 2.72
N ALA A 46 -9.30 8.35 1.98
CA ALA A 46 -8.75 9.19 0.94
C ALA A 46 -8.56 8.40 -0.37
N VAL A 47 -8.72 9.09 -1.50
CA VAL A 47 -8.61 8.52 -2.85
C VAL A 47 -7.73 9.40 -3.72
N LEU A 48 -6.87 8.77 -4.53
CA LEU A 48 -6.12 9.42 -5.59
C LEU A 48 -6.23 8.58 -6.87
N VAL A 49 -6.60 9.24 -7.97
CA VAL A 49 -6.59 8.66 -9.32
C VAL A 49 -5.67 9.52 -10.19
N ALA A 50 -4.70 8.88 -10.82
CA ALA A 50 -3.77 9.56 -11.72
C ALA A 50 -3.67 8.80 -13.04
N LYS A 51 -3.65 9.54 -14.16
CA LYS A 51 -3.50 8.99 -15.50
C LYS A 51 -2.42 9.79 -16.26
N ASP A 52 -1.59 9.07 -17.01
CA ASP A 52 -0.51 9.67 -17.81
C ASP A 52 0.42 10.57 -16.95
N GLY A 53 0.67 10.19 -15.70
CA GLY A 53 1.51 10.95 -14.76
C GLY A 53 0.83 12.18 -14.15
N LYS A 54 -0.46 12.43 -14.44
CA LYS A 54 -1.23 13.57 -13.92
C LYS A 54 -2.33 13.10 -12.97
N VAL A 55 -2.42 13.72 -11.80
CA VAL A 55 -3.53 13.48 -10.86
C VAL A 55 -4.81 14.07 -11.48
N ILE A 56 -5.81 13.22 -11.70
CA ILE A 56 -7.13 13.60 -12.25
C ILE A 56 -8.21 13.65 -11.19
N HIS A 57 -8.01 12.99 -10.04
CA HIS A 57 -8.87 13.09 -8.86
C HIS A 57 -8.05 12.87 -7.59
N ARG A 58 -8.31 13.67 -6.55
CA ARG A 58 -7.69 13.56 -5.23
C ARG A 58 -8.62 14.18 -4.20
N ALA A 59 -9.17 13.36 -3.31
CA ALA A 59 -10.13 13.81 -2.32
C ALA A 59 -10.13 12.91 -1.07
N ALA A 60 -10.69 13.42 0.03
CA ALA A 60 -10.91 12.68 1.26
C ALA A 60 -12.37 12.79 1.71
N TYR A 61 -12.85 11.76 2.40
CA TYR A 61 -14.26 11.58 2.75
C TYR A 61 -14.41 11.04 4.16
N GLY A 62 -15.51 11.41 4.82
CA GLY A 62 -15.89 10.94 6.15
C GLY A 62 -14.93 11.39 7.26
N LEU A 63 -15.03 10.75 8.42
CA LEU A 63 -14.30 11.13 9.63
C LEU A 63 -13.03 10.31 9.82
N ALA A 64 -11.95 11.00 10.13
CA ALA A 64 -10.69 10.43 10.63
C ALA A 64 -10.78 10.10 12.14
N ASP A 65 -11.58 10.88 12.88
CA ASP A 65 -11.85 10.66 14.30
C ASP A 65 -13.34 10.90 14.57
N GLU A 66 -14.04 9.83 14.93
CA GLU A 66 -15.47 9.86 15.23
C GLU A 66 -15.78 10.67 16.50
N LYS A 67 -14.97 10.47 17.55
CA LYS A 67 -15.15 11.14 18.83
C LYS A 67 -14.81 12.63 18.74
N GLY A 68 -13.69 12.95 18.13
CA GLY A 68 -13.21 14.32 17.94
C GLY A 68 -13.88 15.06 16.78
N LYS A 69 -14.79 14.40 16.01
CA LYS A 69 -15.42 14.97 14.80
C LYS A 69 -14.41 15.50 13.77
N ARG A 70 -13.19 14.95 13.76
CA ARG A 70 -12.14 15.39 12.83
C ARG A 70 -12.35 14.70 11.48
N PRO A 71 -12.52 15.45 10.37
CA PRO A 71 -12.68 14.88 9.05
C PRO A 71 -11.35 14.29 8.54
N ASN A 72 -11.43 13.29 7.65
CA ASN A 72 -10.30 12.89 6.83
C ASN A 72 -9.88 14.05 5.93
N GLN A 73 -8.59 14.22 5.77
CA GLN A 73 -7.96 15.15 4.83
C GLN A 73 -7.15 14.34 3.80
N VAL A 74 -6.79 14.96 2.69
CA VAL A 74 -5.98 14.29 1.66
C VAL A 74 -4.58 13.91 2.16
N ASP A 75 -4.08 14.60 3.17
CA ASP A 75 -2.83 14.33 3.89
C ASP A 75 -3.02 13.50 5.16
N SER A 76 -4.22 12.95 5.40
CA SER A 76 -4.45 11.99 6.48
C SER A 76 -3.61 10.75 6.26
N GLN A 77 -3.06 10.24 7.36
CA GLN A 77 -2.19 9.05 7.39
C GLN A 77 -3.02 7.82 7.76
N PHE A 78 -2.88 6.75 6.99
CA PHE A 78 -3.60 5.50 7.17
C PHE A 78 -2.63 4.34 7.32
N LEU A 79 -2.92 3.38 8.19
CA LEU A 79 -2.24 2.09 8.12
C LEU A 79 -2.57 1.42 6.78
N ILE A 80 -1.53 1.04 6.04
CA ILE A 80 -1.69 0.46 4.70
C ILE A 80 -1.70 -1.06 4.70
N GLY A 81 -1.54 -1.70 5.87
CA GLY A 81 -1.57 -3.13 6.02
C GLY A 81 -0.64 -3.84 5.03
N SER A 82 -1.11 -4.91 4.40
CA SER A 82 -0.28 -5.75 3.53
C SER A 82 0.34 -5.04 2.32
N LEU A 83 -0.05 -3.81 1.99
CA LEU A 83 0.66 -3.01 0.99
C LEU A 83 2.11 -2.72 1.41
N THR A 84 2.42 -2.75 2.73
CA THR A 84 3.76 -2.75 3.32
C THR A 84 4.70 -3.74 2.64
N LYS A 85 4.19 -4.91 2.22
CA LYS A 85 5.00 -5.97 1.60
C LYS A 85 5.72 -5.50 0.33
N SER A 86 5.16 -4.55 -0.39
CA SER A 86 5.80 -3.96 -1.56
C SER A 86 7.09 -3.21 -1.20
N PHE A 87 7.07 -2.49 -0.08
CA PHE A 87 8.24 -1.77 0.44
C PHE A 87 9.33 -2.73 0.91
N THR A 88 8.95 -3.77 1.64
CA THR A 88 9.88 -4.82 2.09
C THR A 88 10.55 -5.52 0.91
N ALA A 89 9.77 -5.91 -0.11
CA ALA A 89 10.30 -6.59 -1.29
C ALA A 89 11.27 -5.70 -2.07
N VAL A 90 10.95 -4.43 -2.26
CA VAL A 90 11.83 -3.47 -2.95
C VAL A 90 13.10 -3.24 -2.15
N THR A 91 13.02 -3.12 -0.82
CA THR A 91 14.22 -2.97 0.03
C THR A 91 15.12 -4.21 -0.05
N VAL A 92 14.55 -5.43 -0.08
CA VAL A 92 15.33 -6.64 -0.35
C VAL A 92 16.02 -6.56 -1.70
N MET A 93 15.32 -6.12 -2.76
CA MET A 93 15.91 -6.01 -4.10
C MET A 93 17.01 -4.96 -4.17
N GLN A 94 16.88 -3.83 -3.48
CA GLN A 94 17.96 -2.83 -3.36
C GLN A 94 19.21 -3.40 -2.68
N LEU A 95 19.03 -4.25 -1.67
CA LEU A 95 20.15 -4.91 -1.00
C LEU A 95 20.76 -6.03 -1.85
N VAL A 96 19.97 -6.67 -2.71
CA VAL A 96 20.45 -7.62 -3.73
C VAL A 96 21.28 -6.89 -4.79
N GLU A 97 20.83 -5.75 -5.30
CA GLU A 97 21.59 -4.92 -6.25
C GLU A 97 22.92 -4.43 -5.66
N ALA A 98 22.92 -4.15 -4.36
CA ALA A 98 24.14 -3.78 -3.65
C ALA A 98 25.09 -4.97 -3.34
N GLY A 99 24.73 -6.20 -3.75
CA GLY A 99 25.51 -7.40 -3.44
C GLY A 99 25.48 -7.84 -1.96
N THR A 100 24.63 -7.21 -1.14
CA THR A 100 24.54 -7.52 0.31
C THR A 100 23.68 -8.79 0.55
N LEU A 101 22.69 -9.02 -0.28
CA LEU A 101 21.79 -10.18 -0.20
C LEU A 101 21.84 -11.04 -1.46
N ASP A 102 21.67 -12.35 -1.28
CA ASP A 102 21.42 -13.32 -2.33
C ASP A 102 20.02 -13.92 -2.12
N LEU A 103 19.17 -13.83 -3.13
CA LEU A 103 17.80 -14.34 -3.10
C LEU A 103 17.70 -15.85 -2.90
N GLN A 104 18.74 -16.60 -3.31
CA GLN A 104 18.76 -18.06 -3.27
C GLN A 104 19.55 -18.62 -2.07
N ALA A 105 20.29 -17.78 -1.34
CA ALA A 105 20.99 -18.23 -0.16
C ALA A 105 20.02 -18.69 0.95
N PRO A 106 20.34 -19.74 1.70
CA PRO A 106 19.52 -20.18 2.83
C PRO A 106 19.49 -19.08 3.90
N LEU A 107 18.33 -18.93 4.57
CA LEU A 107 18.14 -17.89 5.59
C LEU A 107 19.08 -18.06 6.78
N SER A 108 19.58 -19.27 7.06
CA SER A 108 20.58 -19.53 8.10
C SER A 108 21.86 -18.71 7.92
N ARG A 109 22.18 -18.28 6.68
CA ARG A 109 23.29 -17.36 6.40
C ARG A 109 23.09 -15.99 7.05
N TYR A 110 21.87 -15.52 7.15
CA TYR A 110 21.53 -14.17 7.64
C TYR A 110 20.93 -14.21 9.05
N LEU A 111 20.19 -15.24 9.38
CA LEU A 111 19.49 -15.44 10.66
C LEU A 111 19.97 -16.71 11.37
N PRO A 112 21.16 -16.72 11.97
CA PRO A 112 21.73 -17.93 12.60
C PRO A 112 20.92 -18.43 13.80
N LYS A 113 20.04 -17.60 14.37
CA LYS A 113 19.12 -17.98 15.46
C LYS A 113 17.77 -18.54 14.95
N LEU A 114 17.55 -18.54 13.65
CA LEU A 114 16.38 -19.20 13.07
C LEU A 114 16.57 -20.71 13.17
N ARG A 115 15.51 -21.44 13.58
CA ARG A 115 15.53 -22.91 13.71
C ARG A 115 16.08 -23.55 12.43
N ALA A 116 16.98 -24.51 12.58
CA ALA A 116 17.83 -25.03 11.50
C ALA A 116 17.04 -25.58 10.29
N ASP A 117 15.91 -26.25 10.52
CA ASP A 117 15.05 -26.76 9.44
C ASP A 117 14.43 -25.63 8.61
N LEU A 118 14.01 -24.52 9.24
CA LEU A 118 13.55 -23.32 8.55
C LEU A 118 14.71 -22.58 7.89
N GLY A 119 15.79 -22.36 8.66
CA GLY A 119 16.95 -21.59 8.18
C GLY A 119 17.62 -22.19 6.95
N ASN A 120 17.72 -23.51 6.89
CA ASN A 120 18.39 -24.21 5.79
C ASN A 120 17.48 -24.48 4.58
N SER A 121 16.15 -24.49 4.76
CA SER A 121 15.21 -24.80 3.68
C SER A 121 14.54 -23.58 3.05
N LEU A 122 14.54 -22.43 3.73
CA LEU A 122 13.92 -21.20 3.26
C LEU A 122 14.95 -20.26 2.64
N THR A 123 14.54 -19.55 1.60
CA THR A 123 15.31 -18.50 0.92
C THR A 123 14.47 -17.24 0.77
N LEU A 124 15.10 -16.08 0.59
CA LEU A 124 14.36 -14.84 0.32
C LEU A 124 13.45 -14.97 -0.91
N HIS A 125 13.88 -15.69 -1.96
CA HIS A 125 13.03 -15.97 -3.12
C HIS A 125 11.72 -16.67 -2.73
N LEU A 126 11.78 -17.72 -1.91
CA LEU A 126 10.60 -18.47 -1.45
C LEU A 126 9.69 -17.60 -0.59
N LEU A 127 10.27 -16.78 0.31
CA LEU A 127 9.50 -15.85 1.13
C LEU A 127 8.74 -14.83 0.27
N LEU A 128 9.45 -14.12 -0.61
CA LEU A 128 8.87 -13.05 -1.44
C LEU A 128 7.81 -13.60 -2.40
N LYS A 129 7.93 -14.85 -2.85
CA LYS A 129 6.96 -15.56 -3.70
C LYS A 129 5.82 -16.21 -2.93
N GLN A 130 5.76 -16.09 -1.60
CA GLN A 130 4.74 -16.74 -0.78
C GLN A 130 4.73 -18.27 -0.94
N ARG A 131 5.91 -18.89 -0.97
CA ARG A 131 6.10 -20.33 -1.22
C ARG A 131 6.88 -21.06 -0.12
N SER A 132 6.93 -20.49 1.07
CA SER A 132 7.69 -21.05 2.21
C SER A 132 7.03 -22.27 2.85
N GLY A 133 5.69 -22.34 2.85
CA GLY A 133 4.92 -23.29 3.68
C GLY A 133 4.68 -22.80 5.11
N LEU A 134 5.12 -21.61 5.48
CA LEU A 134 4.80 -21.00 6.77
C LEU A 134 3.31 -20.64 6.84
N PRO A 135 2.65 -20.80 8.01
CA PRO A 135 1.25 -20.42 8.18
C PRO A 135 1.04 -18.92 7.94
N MET A 136 -0.21 -18.51 7.67
CA MET A 136 -0.55 -17.13 7.38
C MET A 136 -0.11 -16.16 8.49
N HIS A 137 -0.33 -16.56 9.75
CA HIS A 137 0.06 -15.85 10.96
C HIS A 137 0.24 -16.84 12.12
N LEU A 138 0.69 -16.36 13.25
CA LEU A 138 0.69 -17.07 14.53
C LEU A 138 -0.23 -16.33 15.49
N ASP A 139 -1.21 -17.00 16.07
CA ASP A 139 -2.17 -16.40 17.00
C ASP A 139 -1.43 -15.73 18.17
N SER A 140 -0.42 -16.39 18.71
CA SER A 140 0.47 -15.84 19.76
C SER A 140 1.20 -14.55 19.38
N LEU A 141 1.24 -14.19 18.08
CA LEU A 141 1.81 -12.94 17.61
C LEU A 141 0.73 -11.87 17.38
N VAL A 142 -0.45 -12.29 16.90
CA VAL A 142 -1.56 -11.37 16.50
C VAL A 142 -2.40 -10.96 17.71
N GLU A 143 -2.67 -11.88 18.66
CA GLU A 143 -3.55 -11.67 19.81
C GLU A 143 -2.90 -10.84 20.93
N ARG A 144 -1.75 -10.25 20.69
CA ARG A 144 -1.11 -9.39 21.68
C ARG A 144 -1.76 -8.02 21.72
N GLU A 145 -2.74 -7.85 22.59
CA GLU A 145 -3.10 -6.55 23.16
C GLU A 145 -1.93 -6.09 24.04
N SER A 146 -0.96 -5.42 23.43
CA SER A 146 0.22 -4.94 24.16
C SER A 146 0.33 -3.45 24.01
N GLU A 147 0.42 -2.74 25.12
CA GLU A 147 0.79 -1.33 25.16
C GLU A 147 2.24 -1.11 24.73
N THR A 148 3.02 -2.18 24.66
CA THR A 148 4.45 -2.15 24.29
C THR A 148 4.68 -2.82 22.94
N ASP A 149 5.66 -2.29 22.19
CA ASP A 149 6.03 -2.84 20.89
C ASP A 149 6.62 -4.24 20.99
N VAL A 150 6.24 -5.10 20.05
CA VAL A 150 6.83 -6.44 19.88
C VAL A 150 8.21 -6.30 19.25
N SER A 151 9.24 -6.79 19.91
CA SER A 151 10.62 -6.72 19.41
C SER A 151 10.88 -7.70 18.27
N SER A 152 11.85 -7.39 17.39
CA SER A 152 12.32 -8.28 16.32
C SER A 152 12.81 -9.63 16.87
N ALA A 153 13.43 -9.64 18.07
CA ALA A 153 13.87 -10.86 18.73
C ALA A 153 12.69 -11.74 19.15
N GLU A 154 11.62 -11.14 19.64
CA GLU A 154 10.40 -11.85 20.02
C GLU A 154 9.67 -12.39 18.80
N ILE A 155 9.58 -11.62 17.71
CA ILE A 155 9.02 -12.08 16.43
C ILE A 155 9.80 -13.34 15.97
N LEU A 156 11.13 -13.31 15.97
CA LEU A 156 11.95 -14.45 15.59
C LEU A 156 11.73 -15.66 16.51
N ARG A 157 11.64 -15.42 17.82
CA ARG A 157 11.36 -16.48 18.81
C ARG A 157 10.04 -17.18 18.53
N LEU A 158 9.00 -16.41 18.24
CA LEU A 158 7.68 -16.95 17.90
C LEU A 158 7.70 -17.69 16.56
N ILE A 159 8.34 -17.15 15.51
CA ILE A 159 8.47 -17.85 14.23
C ILE A 159 9.18 -19.19 14.38
N ASN A 160 10.13 -19.34 15.31
CA ASN A 160 10.79 -20.60 15.60
C ASN A 160 9.82 -21.70 16.13
N THR A 161 8.61 -21.35 16.56
CA THR A 161 7.56 -22.32 16.92
C THR A 161 6.73 -22.78 15.71
N ALA A 162 6.81 -22.08 14.58
CA ALA A 162 5.98 -22.36 13.40
C ALA A 162 6.27 -23.75 12.82
N ARG A 163 5.23 -24.39 12.30
CA ARG A 163 5.32 -25.63 11.52
C ARG A 163 5.00 -25.33 10.08
N LEU A 164 5.75 -25.93 9.16
CA LEU A 164 5.47 -25.81 7.73
C LEU A 164 4.25 -26.66 7.35
N SER A 165 3.30 -26.07 6.65
CA SER A 165 2.12 -26.75 6.09
C SER A 165 2.48 -27.66 4.91
N PHE A 166 3.59 -27.35 4.20
CA PHE A 166 4.11 -28.11 3.08
C PHE A 166 5.61 -27.84 2.87
N LYS A 167 6.24 -28.67 2.06
CA LYS A 167 7.66 -28.50 1.70
C LYS A 167 7.89 -27.17 0.97
N PRO A 168 8.87 -26.36 1.39
CA PRO A 168 9.21 -25.09 0.72
C PRO A 168 9.33 -25.26 -0.80
N GLY A 169 8.72 -24.35 -1.54
CA GLY A 169 8.67 -24.36 -2.99
C GLY A 169 7.56 -25.19 -3.62
N ALA A 170 6.89 -26.08 -2.89
CA ALA A 170 5.90 -27.01 -3.43
C ALA A 170 4.58 -26.34 -3.85
N LYS A 171 4.10 -25.36 -3.03
CA LYS A 171 2.82 -24.68 -3.24
C LYS A 171 2.96 -23.19 -3.02
N TYR A 172 1.93 -22.45 -3.41
CA TYR A 172 1.67 -21.07 -3.01
C TYR A 172 0.71 -21.06 -1.82
N GLU A 173 1.06 -20.34 -0.77
CA GLU A 173 0.17 -20.01 0.32
C GLU A 173 0.60 -18.68 0.93
N TYR A 174 -0.35 -17.74 1.01
CA TYR A 174 -0.07 -16.41 1.51
C TYR A 174 0.27 -16.45 3.01
N SER A 175 1.41 -15.86 3.38
CA SER A 175 1.89 -15.82 4.77
C SER A 175 2.50 -14.47 5.11
N ASN A 176 2.05 -13.88 6.22
CA ASN A 176 2.65 -12.67 6.78
C ASN A 176 4.05 -12.97 7.33
N LEU A 177 4.26 -14.19 7.86
CA LEU A 177 5.55 -14.60 8.44
C LEU A 177 6.69 -14.54 7.42
N ASN A 178 6.40 -14.71 6.13
CA ASN A 178 7.38 -14.53 5.07
C ASN A 178 8.01 -13.14 5.08
N TYR A 179 7.18 -12.13 5.25
CA TYR A 179 7.63 -10.75 5.23
C TYR A 179 8.18 -10.27 6.57
N HIS A 180 7.78 -10.90 7.68
CA HIS A 180 8.49 -10.73 8.96
C HIS A 180 9.93 -11.25 8.86
N LEU A 181 10.13 -12.46 8.33
CA LEU A 181 11.48 -13.00 8.12
C LEU A 181 12.29 -12.13 7.14
N ALA A 182 11.70 -11.63 6.07
CA ALA A 182 12.39 -10.73 5.15
C ALA A 182 12.83 -9.43 5.84
N ALA A 183 11.98 -8.83 6.69
CA ALA A 183 12.34 -7.65 7.49
C ALA A 183 13.45 -7.95 8.50
N LEU A 184 13.39 -9.09 9.18
CA LEU A 184 14.45 -9.54 10.10
C LEU A 184 15.79 -9.76 9.37
N VAL A 185 15.78 -10.27 8.14
CA VAL A 185 16.99 -10.38 7.30
C VAL A 185 17.52 -8.99 6.95
N ILE A 186 16.66 -8.03 6.59
CA ILE A 186 17.06 -6.64 6.34
C ILE A 186 17.77 -6.06 7.57
N GLU A 187 17.20 -6.21 8.77
CA GLU A 187 17.82 -5.75 10.02
C GLU A 187 19.16 -6.42 10.28
N ALA A 188 19.23 -7.75 10.12
CA ALA A 188 20.43 -8.52 10.39
C ALA A 188 21.63 -8.10 9.51
N VAL A 189 21.41 -7.86 8.20
CA VAL A 189 22.50 -7.51 7.27
C VAL A 189 22.87 -6.03 7.30
N THR A 190 21.98 -5.16 7.78
CA THR A 190 22.23 -3.72 7.83
C THR A 190 22.68 -3.24 9.21
N GLY A 191 22.42 -4.02 10.27
CA GLY A 191 22.67 -3.60 11.66
C GLY A 191 21.77 -2.46 12.12
N LYS A 192 20.69 -2.13 11.35
CA LYS A 192 19.75 -1.03 11.62
C LYS A 192 18.35 -1.59 11.76
N SER A 193 17.46 -0.88 12.49
CA SER A 193 16.05 -1.26 12.53
C SER A 193 15.42 -1.15 11.14
N TYR A 194 14.40 -1.96 10.89
CA TYR A 194 13.64 -1.92 9.63
C TYR A 194 13.14 -0.51 9.30
N ALA A 195 12.65 0.22 10.31
CA ALA A 195 12.22 1.61 10.15
C ALA A 195 13.37 2.53 9.67
N GLN A 196 14.56 2.42 10.26
CA GLN A 196 15.73 3.19 9.85
C GLN A 196 16.18 2.87 8.43
N VAL A 197 16.08 1.60 8.02
CA VAL A 197 16.43 1.19 6.65
C VAL A 197 15.43 1.75 5.65
N LEU A 198 14.12 1.66 5.91
CA LEU A 198 13.10 2.25 5.04
C LEU A 198 13.22 3.77 4.94
N GLN A 199 13.49 4.45 6.07
CA GLN A 199 13.73 5.89 6.06
C GLN A 199 14.91 6.26 5.16
N ALA A 200 16.03 5.54 5.28
CA ALA A 200 17.24 5.83 4.52
C ALA A 200 17.17 5.44 3.05
N LYS A 201 16.47 4.36 2.72
CA LYS A 201 16.46 3.79 1.38
C LYS A 201 15.21 4.10 0.55
N THR A 202 14.12 4.53 1.19
CA THR A 202 12.83 4.72 0.52
C THR A 202 12.18 6.05 0.88
N PHE A 203 11.77 6.26 2.13
CA PHE A 203 10.99 7.43 2.50
C PHE A 203 11.77 8.74 2.31
N GLY A 204 13.01 8.80 2.80
CA GLY A 204 13.86 9.98 2.63
C GLY A 204 14.18 10.31 1.17
N PRO A 205 14.76 9.36 0.39
CA PRO A 205 15.09 9.60 -1.02
C PRO A 205 13.91 9.95 -1.92
N LEU A 206 12.70 9.45 -1.59
CA LEU A 206 11.46 9.76 -2.32
C LEU A 206 10.69 10.95 -1.74
N ALA A 207 11.21 11.61 -0.68
CA ALA A 207 10.54 12.68 0.03
C ALA A 207 9.12 12.31 0.53
N MET A 208 8.91 11.05 0.91
CA MET A 208 7.67 10.54 1.50
C MET A 208 7.61 10.90 2.99
N SER A 209 7.45 12.19 3.28
CA SER A 209 7.57 12.75 4.64
C SER A 209 6.40 12.40 5.55
N ASP A 210 5.25 12.02 4.98
CA ASP A 210 4.04 11.67 5.71
C ASP A 210 3.84 10.13 5.79
N SER A 211 4.90 9.36 5.52
CA SER A 211 4.92 7.88 5.63
C SER A 211 5.97 7.41 6.64
N GLY A 212 5.71 6.27 7.27
CA GLY A 212 6.64 5.69 8.25
C GLY A 212 6.16 4.35 8.80
N ILE A 213 6.89 3.86 9.79
CA ILE A 213 6.54 2.64 10.53
C ILE A 213 5.82 3.05 11.82
N GLU A 214 4.61 2.52 12.03
CA GLU A 214 3.86 2.79 13.25
C GLU A 214 4.36 1.95 14.42
N ARG A 215 4.47 2.59 15.57
CA ARG A 215 4.82 1.98 16.86
C ARG A 215 3.93 2.59 17.96
N ALA A 216 3.72 1.86 19.05
CA ALA A 216 2.90 2.31 20.17
C ALA A 216 3.34 3.70 20.69
N THR A 217 4.63 3.97 20.66
CA THR A 217 5.23 5.21 21.14
C THR A 217 5.34 6.31 20.08
N ASN A 218 4.96 6.04 18.83
CA ASN A 218 5.12 6.97 17.72
C ASN A 218 3.91 6.90 16.76
N VAL A 219 2.73 7.25 17.27
CA VAL A 219 1.52 7.43 16.44
C VAL A 219 1.62 8.77 15.71
N PRO A 220 1.55 8.82 14.38
CA PRO A 220 1.72 10.06 13.64
C PRO A 220 0.55 11.03 13.84
N PRO A 221 0.81 12.37 13.82
CA PRO A 221 -0.18 13.37 14.25
C PRO A 221 -1.40 13.49 13.33
N LYS A 222 -1.26 13.16 12.04
CA LYS A 222 -2.36 13.20 11.07
C LYS A 222 -3.04 11.84 10.86
N ARG A 223 -2.74 10.88 11.73
CA ARG A 223 -3.27 9.54 11.60
C ARG A 223 -4.80 9.52 11.75
N SER A 224 -5.46 8.88 10.80
CA SER A 224 -6.87 8.50 10.95
C SER A 224 -7.00 7.34 11.92
N PHE A 225 -8.09 7.25 12.67
CA PHE A 225 -8.39 6.09 13.49
C PHE A 225 -9.12 5.02 12.68
N GLY A 226 -8.83 3.75 12.96
CA GLY A 226 -9.51 2.61 12.35
C GLY A 226 -10.83 2.29 13.04
N TYR A 227 -11.82 1.85 12.26
CA TYR A 227 -13.15 1.55 12.77
C TYR A 227 -13.70 0.24 12.24
N ALA A 228 -14.33 -0.54 13.13
CA ALA A 228 -15.18 -1.66 12.78
C ALA A 228 -16.63 -1.19 12.59
N LYS A 229 -17.25 -1.53 11.45
CA LYS A 229 -18.65 -1.25 11.14
C LYS A 229 -19.54 -2.31 11.75
N GLY A 230 -20.44 -1.92 12.64
CA GLY A 230 -21.46 -2.76 13.26
C GLY A 230 -22.88 -2.34 12.90
N LEU A 231 -23.86 -3.02 13.48
CA LEU A 231 -25.29 -2.73 13.25
C LEU A 231 -25.72 -1.34 13.74
N LEU A 232 -25.11 -0.85 14.83
CA LEU A 232 -25.46 0.41 15.48
C LEU A 232 -24.49 1.55 15.17
N GLY A 233 -23.66 1.40 14.14
CA GLY A 233 -22.66 2.41 13.77
C GLY A 233 -21.24 1.83 13.70
N VAL A 234 -20.24 2.65 14.06
CA VAL A 234 -18.84 2.24 14.03
C VAL A 234 -18.24 2.28 15.43
N SER A 235 -17.39 1.31 15.74
CA SER A 235 -16.57 1.29 16.95
C SER A 235 -15.09 1.39 16.57
N ARG A 236 -14.26 1.98 17.43
CA ARG A 236 -12.81 2.03 17.22
C ARG A 236 -12.25 0.62 17.20
N ASP A 237 -11.43 0.32 16.23
CA ASP A 237 -10.80 -0.97 16.00
C ASP A 237 -9.30 -0.74 15.72
N GLU A 238 -8.52 -0.73 16.80
CA GLU A 238 -7.08 -0.43 16.74
C GLU A 238 -6.32 -1.30 17.73
N ASN A 239 -5.19 -1.81 17.27
CA ASN A 239 -4.21 -2.54 18.05
C ASN A 239 -2.81 -1.98 17.82
N ASN A 240 -1.87 -2.39 18.66
CA ASN A 240 -0.46 -2.17 18.43
C ASN A 240 0.01 -3.03 17.25
N VAL A 241 0.31 -2.41 16.11
CA VAL A 241 0.67 -3.09 14.85
C VAL A 241 2.15 -3.46 14.75
N SER A 242 2.94 -3.28 15.81
CA SER A 242 4.38 -3.63 15.81
C SER A 242 4.65 -5.10 15.55
N TYR A 243 3.68 -5.98 15.83
CA TYR A 243 3.74 -7.40 15.49
C TYR A 243 3.81 -7.64 13.97
N ALA A 244 3.31 -6.71 13.17
CA ALA A 244 3.23 -6.82 11.71
C ALA A 244 4.50 -6.33 10.98
N LEU A 245 5.66 -6.37 11.65
CA LEU A 245 6.96 -5.93 11.12
C LEU A 245 7.16 -6.36 9.67
N GLY A 246 7.32 -5.38 8.76
CA GLY A 246 7.58 -5.62 7.34
C GLY A 246 6.44 -6.25 6.55
N SER A 247 5.34 -6.63 7.20
CA SER A 247 4.18 -7.24 6.55
C SER A 247 2.93 -6.34 6.54
N GLY A 248 2.86 -5.34 7.46
CA GLY A 248 1.64 -4.56 7.64
C GLY A 248 1.76 -3.27 8.45
N ASP A 249 2.93 -2.90 8.93
CA ASP A 249 3.17 -1.86 9.94
C ASP A 249 3.49 -0.46 9.38
N ILE A 250 3.36 -0.24 8.06
CA ILE A 250 3.54 1.08 7.45
C ILE A 250 2.24 1.89 7.53
N TYR A 251 2.38 3.18 7.86
CA TYR A 251 1.36 4.20 7.57
C TYR A 251 1.81 5.09 6.41
N ALA A 252 0.85 5.58 5.62
CA ALA A 252 1.11 6.46 4.48
C ALA A 252 -0.10 7.33 4.14
N THR A 253 0.14 8.36 3.31
CA THR A 253 -0.89 9.16 2.63
C THR A 253 -1.10 8.68 1.20
N VAL A 254 -2.18 9.12 0.53
CA VAL A 254 -2.39 8.83 -0.89
C VAL A 254 -1.33 9.47 -1.78
N ASP A 255 -0.79 10.64 -1.39
CA ASP A 255 0.25 11.34 -2.14
C ASP A 255 1.59 10.62 -2.06
N ASP A 256 1.99 10.18 -0.87
CA ASP A 256 3.21 9.41 -0.70
C ASP A 256 3.13 8.06 -1.42
N LEU A 257 1.98 7.39 -1.39
CA LEU A 257 1.77 6.17 -2.16
C LEU A 257 1.77 6.42 -3.67
N TYR A 258 1.33 7.59 -4.13
CA TYR A 258 1.46 7.95 -5.55
C TYR A 258 2.93 8.20 -5.93
N THR A 259 3.69 8.88 -5.08
CA THR A 259 5.14 9.04 -5.23
C THR A 259 5.83 7.67 -5.27
N TRP A 260 5.45 6.75 -4.38
CA TRP A 260 5.92 5.36 -4.40
C TRP A 260 5.62 4.66 -5.73
N ALA A 261 4.37 4.75 -6.21
CA ALA A 261 3.98 4.17 -7.49
C ALA A 261 4.80 4.75 -8.65
N GLN A 262 5.00 6.06 -8.69
CA GLN A 262 5.83 6.71 -9.74
C GLN A 262 7.29 6.23 -9.70
N ALA A 263 7.87 6.04 -8.51
CA ALA A 263 9.22 5.51 -8.36
C ALA A 263 9.32 4.07 -8.86
N LEU A 264 8.34 3.22 -8.53
CA LEU A 264 8.30 1.81 -8.92
C LEU A 264 8.16 1.61 -10.43
N PHE A 265 7.23 2.35 -11.05
CA PHE A 265 6.91 2.20 -12.48
C PHE A 265 7.75 3.13 -13.36
N GLY A 266 8.44 4.12 -12.77
CA GLY A 266 9.48 4.90 -13.42
C GLY A 266 10.76 4.09 -13.65
N MET A 267 11.56 4.49 -14.64
CA MET A 267 12.73 3.71 -15.09
C MET A 267 13.98 3.82 -14.21
N LYS A 268 13.96 4.60 -13.11
CA LYS A 268 15.19 5.05 -12.42
C LYS A 268 15.41 4.51 -11.00
N TRP A 269 14.39 3.91 -10.36
CA TRP A 269 14.47 3.53 -8.94
C TRP A 269 15.18 2.19 -8.71
N LEU A 270 14.96 1.23 -9.60
CA LEU A 270 15.57 -0.09 -9.60
C LEU A 270 16.10 -0.44 -10.99
N SER A 271 17.07 -1.34 -11.06
CA SER A 271 17.54 -1.89 -12.32
C SER A 271 16.42 -2.60 -13.10
N ALA A 272 16.59 -2.75 -14.41
CA ALA A 272 15.64 -3.50 -15.24
C ALA A 272 15.48 -4.94 -14.77
N GLU A 273 16.58 -5.56 -14.33
CA GLU A 273 16.57 -6.94 -13.81
C GLU A 273 15.75 -7.04 -12.52
N SER A 274 15.97 -6.16 -11.55
CA SER A 274 15.21 -6.14 -10.30
C SER A 274 13.72 -5.89 -10.52
N ARG A 275 13.36 -4.98 -11.43
CA ARG A 275 11.97 -4.76 -11.81
C ARG A 275 11.34 -5.99 -12.46
N THR A 276 12.07 -6.67 -13.36
CA THR A 276 11.61 -7.92 -13.95
C THR A 276 11.34 -8.96 -12.87
N ARG A 277 12.24 -9.11 -11.90
CA ARG A 277 12.06 -10.05 -10.77
C ARG A 277 10.86 -9.69 -9.89
N LEU A 278 10.69 -8.40 -9.55
CA LEU A 278 9.55 -7.90 -8.77
C LEU A 278 8.21 -8.18 -9.44
N PHE A 279 8.11 -7.88 -10.74
CA PHE A 279 6.86 -7.90 -11.49
C PHE A 279 6.65 -9.17 -12.32
N THR A 280 7.48 -10.20 -12.15
CA THR A 280 7.20 -11.53 -12.67
C THR A 280 6.19 -12.23 -11.76
N GLY A 281 4.92 -12.22 -12.16
CA GLY A 281 3.82 -12.87 -11.43
C GLY A 281 3.89 -14.38 -11.50
N GLY A 282 3.17 -15.03 -10.60
CA GLY A 282 2.86 -16.44 -10.70
C GLY A 282 1.63 -16.69 -11.58
N THR A 283 1.21 -17.96 -11.68
CA THR A 283 -0.06 -18.35 -12.31
C THR A 283 -1.25 -17.92 -11.43
N ARG A 284 -2.49 -18.09 -11.93
CA ARG A 284 -3.72 -17.90 -11.14
C ARG A 284 -3.70 -18.76 -9.86
N ALA A 285 -3.31 -20.04 -9.95
CA ALA A 285 -3.16 -20.94 -8.81
C ALA A 285 -2.10 -20.48 -7.81
N GLN A 286 -1.19 -19.63 -8.21
CA GLN A 286 -0.17 -18.98 -7.39
C GLN A 286 -0.57 -17.53 -7.01
N GLY A 287 -1.87 -17.19 -7.10
CA GLY A 287 -2.40 -15.87 -6.74
C GLY A 287 -1.82 -14.73 -7.56
N TYR A 288 -1.25 -15.00 -8.74
CA TYR A 288 -0.51 -14.03 -9.55
C TYR A 288 0.64 -13.33 -8.80
N TYR A 289 1.20 -13.96 -7.75
CA TYR A 289 2.10 -13.28 -6.83
C TYR A 289 3.52 -13.14 -7.41
N GLY A 290 3.98 -11.89 -7.50
CA GLY A 290 5.36 -11.48 -7.72
C GLY A 290 6.10 -11.32 -6.39
N TYR A 291 6.98 -10.31 -6.26
CA TYR A 291 7.60 -9.95 -5.00
C TYR A 291 6.87 -8.73 -4.39
N GLY A 292 5.99 -8.98 -3.44
CA GLY A 292 5.21 -7.93 -2.76
C GLY A 292 4.06 -7.35 -3.59
N PHE A 293 3.77 -7.91 -4.76
CA PHE A 293 2.70 -7.50 -5.66
C PHE A 293 1.97 -8.70 -6.26
N ARG A 294 0.73 -8.48 -6.68
CA ARG A 294 -0.01 -9.36 -7.59
C ARG A 294 0.05 -8.78 -8.98
N ILE A 295 0.42 -9.62 -9.96
CA ILE A 295 0.63 -9.23 -11.35
C ILE A 295 -0.35 -10.04 -12.18
N GLN A 296 -1.44 -9.42 -12.61
CA GLN A 296 -2.53 -10.13 -13.29
C GLN A 296 -2.97 -9.42 -14.55
N PRO A 297 -3.53 -10.14 -15.53
CA PRO A 297 -4.11 -9.50 -16.71
C PRO A 297 -5.37 -8.71 -16.32
N TYR A 298 -5.62 -7.59 -17.01
CA TYR A 298 -6.86 -6.85 -16.91
C TYR A 298 -7.40 -6.48 -18.29
N GLN A 299 -8.72 -6.26 -18.37
CA GLN A 299 -9.34 -5.73 -19.58
C GLN A 299 -9.15 -4.21 -19.63
N ARG A 300 -8.59 -3.73 -20.72
CA ARG A 300 -8.38 -2.31 -21.00
C ARG A 300 -9.69 -1.59 -21.35
N GLY A 301 -9.63 -0.31 -21.64
CA GLY A 301 -10.79 0.51 -21.98
C GLY A 301 -11.55 0.05 -23.23
N PRO A 302 -12.67 0.73 -23.57
CA PRO A 302 -13.52 0.37 -24.70
C PRO A 302 -12.75 0.32 -26.01
N GLY A 303 -13.06 -0.66 -26.85
CA GLY A 303 -12.45 -0.82 -28.17
C GLY A 303 -11.04 -1.40 -28.20
N VAL A 304 -10.40 -1.64 -27.03
CA VAL A 304 -9.09 -2.28 -26.95
C VAL A 304 -9.27 -3.76 -26.63
N GLN A 305 -8.89 -4.62 -27.58
CA GLN A 305 -9.03 -6.08 -27.39
C GLN A 305 -7.86 -6.69 -26.61
N GLU A 306 -6.67 -6.10 -26.69
CA GLU A 306 -5.49 -6.57 -25.97
C GLU A 306 -5.65 -6.35 -24.47
N ARG A 307 -5.30 -7.37 -23.69
CA ARG A 307 -5.26 -7.27 -22.23
C ARG A 307 -4.00 -6.51 -21.80
N GLY A 308 -4.14 -5.72 -20.74
CA GLY A 308 -3.02 -5.09 -20.08
C GLY A 308 -2.58 -5.85 -18.84
N VAL A 309 -1.52 -5.37 -18.20
CA VAL A 309 -0.98 -5.90 -16.93
C VAL A 309 -1.36 -4.97 -15.79
N LEU A 310 -2.07 -5.51 -14.80
CA LEU A 310 -2.35 -4.86 -13.53
C LEU A 310 -1.32 -5.30 -12.50
N VAL A 311 -0.56 -4.34 -11.99
CA VAL A 311 0.30 -4.51 -10.81
C VAL A 311 -0.44 -3.93 -9.62
N ARG A 312 -0.70 -4.77 -8.61
CA ARG A 312 -1.48 -4.33 -7.45
C ARG A 312 -1.06 -4.99 -6.14
N HIS A 313 -1.36 -4.34 -5.05
CA HIS A 313 -1.52 -4.97 -3.74
C HIS A 313 -2.59 -4.22 -2.94
N GLY A 314 -3.31 -4.96 -2.13
CA GLY A 314 -4.22 -4.40 -1.14
C GLY A 314 -3.72 -4.66 0.27
N GLY A 315 -4.29 -3.98 1.23
CA GLY A 315 -4.02 -4.18 2.65
C GLY A 315 -5.27 -4.17 3.49
N SER A 316 -5.21 -4.87 4.59
CA SER A 316 -6.24 -4.91 5.62
C SER A 316 -5.54 -4.98 6.97
N MET A 317 -5.86 -4.08 7.88
CA MET A 317 -5.31 -3.98 9.22
C MET A 317 -6.34 -3.26 10.09
N ASP A 318 -6.66 -3.78 11.25
CA ASP A 318 -7.47 -3.17 12.31
C ASP A 318 -8.25 -1.90 11.95
N GLY A 319 -9.45 -2.05 11.37
CA GLY A 319 -10.26 -0.94 10.91
C GLY A 319 -9.82 -0.26 9.60
N PHE A 320 -8.64 -0.62 9.05
CA PHE A 320 -8.11 -0.02 7.81
C PHE A 320 -8.14 -0.96 6.62
N LEU A 321 -8.34 -0.37 5.45
CA LEU A 321 -8.24 -1.03 4.15
C LEU A 321 -7.43 -0.15 3.20
N SER A 322 -6.63 -0.76 2.34
CA SER A 322 -5.87 -0.06 1.32
C SER A 322 -5.86 -0.81 -0.01
N ASN A 323 -5.83 -0.08 -1.12
CA ASN A 323 -5.52 -0.60 -2.43
C ASN A 323 -4.60 0.37 -3.18
N LEU A 324 -3.59 -0.19 -3.84
CA LEU A 324 -2.81 0.46 -4.88
C LEU A 324 -2.88 -0.42 -6.13
N HIS A 325 -3.47 0.10 -7.20
CA HIS A 325 -3.57 -0.52 -8.50
C HIS A 325 -2.86 0.34 -9.53
N HIS A 326 -1.95 -0.27 -10.30
CA HIS A 326 -1.30 0.38 -11.45
C HIS A 326 -1.55 -0.44 -12.71
N TYR A 327 -2.22 0.16 -13.67
CA TYR A 327 -2.59 -0.38 -14.97
C TYR A 327 -1.55 0.09 -15.98
N THR A 328 -0.59 -0.79 -16.29
CA THR A 328 0.67 -0.40 -16.95
C THR A 328 0.46 0.21 -18.33
N GLU A 329 -0.33 -0.44 -19.21
CA GLU A 329 -0.56 0.01 -20.58
C GLU A 329 -1.44 1.26 -20.66
N ASP A 330 -2.34 1.45 -19.70
CA ASP A 330 -3.20 2.64 -19.63
C ASP A 330 -2.58 3.75 -18.78
N ARG A 331 -1.38 3.54 -18.22
CA ARG A 331 -0.64 4.46 -17.34
C ARG A 331 -1.54 5.09 -16.27
N LEU A 332 -2.43 4.26 -15.73
CA LEU A 332 -3.43 4.65 -14.75
C LEU A 332 -3.04 4.09 -13.37
N THR A 333 -3.05 4.95 -12.37
CA THR A 333 -2.86 4.57 -10.96
C THR A 333 -4.11 4.93 -10.17
N VAL A 334 -4.62 3.97 -9.39
CA VAL A 334 -5.75 4.16 -8.48
C VAL A 334 -5.30 3.77 -7.08
N ILE A 335 -5.41 4.69 -6.14
CA ILE A 335 -5.08 4.50 -4.74
C ILE A 335 -6.33 4.80 -3.91
N VAL A 336 -6.74 3.85 -3.07
CA VAL A 336 -7.86 4.00 -2.14
C VAL A 336 -7.39 3.59 -0.75
N LEU A 337 -7.50 4.50 0.20
CA LEU A 337 -7.23 4.26 1.61
C LEU A 337 -8.51 4.47 2.40
N GLY A 338 -8.91 3.50 3.20
CA GLY A 338 -10.12 3.53 4.01
C GLY A 338 -9.82 3.27 5.47
N ASN A 339 -10.59 3.89 6.37
CA ASN A 339 -10.50 3.69 7.82
C ASN A 339 -11.78 3.12 8.42
N VAL A 340 -12.47 2.27 7.66
CA VAL A 340 -13.64 1.51 8.13
C VAL A 340 -13.66 0.11 7.53
N ARG A 341 -14.00 -0.91 8.33
CA ARG A 341 -14.16 -2.32 7.93
C ARG A 341 -15.43 -2.91 8.53
N PRO A 342 -16.14 -3.83 7.83
CA PRO A 342 -15.95 -4.18 6.43
C PRO A 342 -16.37 -3.06 5.48
N PHE A 343 -15.72 -2.98 4.29
CA PHE A 343 -16.06 -2.07 3.20
C PHE A 343 -15.62 -2.68 1.86
N PRO A 344 -16.40 -2.56 0.76
CA PRO A 344 -16.09 -3.16 -0.54
C PRO A 344 -15.00 -2.36 -1.31
N ILE A 345 -13.85 -2.13 -0.69
CA ILE A 345 -12.76 -1.29 -1.25
C ILE A 345 -12.27 -1.80 -2.61
N ARG A 346 -12.30 -3.11 -2.83
CA ARG A 346 -11.87 -3.72 -4.08
C ARG A 346 -12.81 -3.35 -5.22
N ALA A 347 -14.11 -3.47 -5.03
CA ALA A 347 -15.12 -3.08 -6.01
C ALA A 347 -14.97 -1.60 -6.36
N LEU A 348 -14.94 -0.71 -5.36
CA LEU A 348 -14.71 0.71 -5.55
C LEU A 348 -13.45 0.99 -6.38
N THR A 349 -12.32 0.32 -6.09
CA THR A 349 -11.06 0.56 -6.81
C THR A 349 -11.18 0.18 -8.29
N PHE A 350 -11.88 -0.91 -8.64
CA PHE A 350 -12.10 -1.31 -10.03
C PHE A 350 -13.08 -0.37 -10.75
N GLU A 351 -14.13 0.08 -10.08
CA GLU A 351 -15.10 1.03 -10.66
C GLU A 351 -14.47 2.41 -10.93
N LEU A 352 -13.59 2.88 -10.04
CA LEU A 352 -12.81 4.10 -10.29
C LEU A 352 -11.89 3.96 -11.53
N LYS A 353 -11.29 2.77 -11.74
CA LYS A 353 -10.54 2.48 -12.97
C LYS A 353 -11.45 2.53 -14.20
N GLU A 354 -12.64 1.95 -14.13
CA GLU A 354 -13.59 1.97 -15.25
C GLU A 354 -13.96 3.40 -15.64
N LEU A 355 -14.36 4.21 -14.67
CA LEU A 355 -14.64 5.63 -14.88
C LEU A 355 -13.47 6.41 -15.48
N ALA A 356 -12.25 6.16 -14.96
CA ALA A 356 -11.03 6.82 -15.46
C ALA A 356 -10.69 6.42 -16.91
N LEU A 357 -11.17 5.27 -17.38
CA LEU A 357 -11.04 4.79 -18.76
C LEU A 357 -12.29 5.08 -19.62
N GLY A 358 -13.27 5.84 -19.12
CA GLY A 358 -14.48 6.19 -19.84
C GLY A 358 -15.51 5.04 -19.95
N VAL A 359 -15.46 4.09 -19.04
CA VAL A 359 -16.40 2.96 -18.94
C VAL A 359 -17.38 3.24 -17.80
N GLU A 360 -18.67 3.01 -18.02
CA GLU A 360 -19.65 3.09 -16.93
C GLU A 360 -19.49 1.90 -15.97
N PRO A 361 -19.49 2.14 -14.64
CA PRO A 361 -19.36 1.10 -13.64
C PRO A 361 -20.49 0.06 -13.71
N GLY A 362 -20.17 -1.20 -13.49
CA GLY A 362 -21.15 -2.29 -13.52
C GLY A 362 -21.49 -2.83 -14.91
N SER A 363 -20.88 -2.31 -15.97
CA SER A 363 -21.00 -2.85 -17.34
C SER A 363 -20.30 -4.21 -17.51
N ARG A 364 -19.49 -4.62 -16.52
CA ARG A 364 -18.77 -5.91 -16.49
C ARG A 364 -19.30 -6.83 -15.41
N SER A 365 -19.21 -8.15 -15.66
CA SER A 365 -19.67 -9.13 -14.69
C SER A 365 -18.87 -9.05 -13.39
N ARG A 366 -19.53 -9.25 -12.24
CA ARG A 366 -18.89 -9.35 -10.91
C ARG A 366 -17.76 -10.39 -10.88
N ALA A 367 -17.79 -11.40 -11.76
CA ALA A 367 -16.74 -12.42 -11.89
C ALA A 367 -15.34 -11.86 -12.22
N GLU A 368 -15.26 -10.71 -12.93
CA GLU A 368 -13.96 -10.06 -13.19
C GLU A 368 -13.40 -9.26 -11.98
N VAL A 369 -14.26 -8.97 -11.01
CA VAL A 369 -13.87 -8.24 -9.77
C VAL A 369 -13.35 -9.21 -8.71
N ASP A 370 -13.82 -10.46 -8.73
CA ASP A 370 -13.47 -11.49 -7.74
C ASP A 370 -12.26 -12.36 -8.14
N GLU A 371 -11.74 -12.18 -9.34
CA GLU A 371 -10.49 -12.77 -9.81
C GLU A 371 -9.28 -11.88 -9.42
#